data_f3224a8a85f4c7c7123eba8ec67847f5
#
_entry.id   f3224a8a85f4c7c7123eba8ec67847f5
#
_cell.length_a   1.000
_cell.length_b   1.000
_cell.length_c   1.000
_cell.angle_alpha   90.00
_cell.angle_beta   90.00
_cell.angle_gamma   90.00
#
_symmetry.space_group_name_H-M   'P 1'
#
loop_
_entity.id
_entity.type
_entity.pdbx_description
1 polymer ?
#
loop_
_entity_poly.entity_id
_entity_poly.type
_entity_poly.pdbx_seq_one_letter_code
_entity_poly.pdbx_strand_id
1 'polypeptide(L)'
;MLNYRCLVLDHDDTVVRSEETVNYPSFLEALKVLRPGRTITREEFTRWCFSPGFSALCSDYIGLMPEEIDVQYDMWRSYVATHIPPPYDGLRPILTRWKQEGGLLCVSSHSARENILRDYRLHFGLEPDQIFDWDLGEDRRKPSPYALQEIMRLYDLRPDELLMVDDLKPGYDMAHACGVPFACAGLSLIHI
;
A
#
# COMPACT_ATOMS: atom_id res chain seq x y z
N MET A 1 -2.20 10.20 -26.26
CA MET A 1 -3.37 9.33 -25.94
C MET A 1 -2.88 8.35 -24.89
N LEU A 2 -3.57 8.23 -23.76
CA LEU A 2 -3.20 7.28 -22.69
C LEU A 2 -3.45 5.86 -23.18
N ASN A 3 -2.53 4.92 -22.83
CA ASN A 3 -2.70 3.50 -23.13
C ASN A 3 -3.78 2.84 -22.27
N TYR A 4 -3.99 3.37 -21.07
CA TYR A 4 -5.01 2.96 -20.10
C TYR A 4 -5.91 4.15 -19.79
N ARG A 5 -7.10 3.90 -19.26
CA ARG A 5 -8.03 4.93 -18.79
C ARG A 5 -7.99 5.12 -17.27
N CYS A 6 -7.57 4.10 -16.54
CA CYS A 6 -7.48 4.13 -15.10
C CYS A 6 -6.14 3.56 -14.62
N LEU A 7 -5.43 4.32 -13.77
CA LEU A 7 -4.35 3.81 -12.94
C LEU A 7 -4.94 3.43 -11.58
N VAL A 8 -4.67 2.21 -11.14
CA VAL A 8 -4.99 1.75 -9.79
C VAL A 8 -3.67 1.52 -9.07
N LEU A 9 -3.34 2.37 -8.13
CA LEU A 9 -2.06 2.34 -7.42
C LEU A 9 -2.27 1.77 -6.01
N ASP A 10 -1.36 0.92 -5.57
CA ASP A 10 -1.13 0.78 -4.14
C ASP A 10 -0.52 2.07 -3.58
N HIS A 11 -0.43 2.22 -2.26
CA HIS A 11 0.08 3.42 -1.62
C HIS A 11 1.46 3.20 -1.01
N ASP A 12 1.54 2.30 -0.04
CA ASP A 12 2.76 2.02 0.70
C ASP A 12 3.78 1.33 -0.22
N ASP A 13 5.01 1.84 -0.28
CA ASP A 13 6.12 1.34 -1.11
C ASP A 13 5.87 1.26 -2.63
N THR A 14 4.76 1.83 -3.06
CA THR A 14 4.41 2.06 -4.47
C THR A 14 4.38 3.56 -4.80
N VAL A 15 3.71 4.37 -3.98
CA VAL A 15 3.60 5.82 -4.15
C VAL A 15 4.52 6.57 -3.19
N VAL A 16 4.61 6.10 -1.95
CA VAL A 16 5.45 6.66 -0.89
C VAL A 16 6.40 5.60 -0.32
N ARG A 17 7.57 6.04 0.17
CA ARG A 17 8.61 5.16 0.77
C ARG A 17 8.29 4.89 2.24
N SER A 18 7.21 4.19 2.51
CA SER A 18 6.72 3.99 3.87
C SER A 18 7.46 2.89 4.64
N GLU A 19 7.94 1.83 3.99
CA GLU A 19 8.67 0.77 4.69
C GLU A 19 9.86 1.32 5.46
N GLU A 20 10.76 2.03 4.77
CA GLU A 20 12.01 2.50 5.36
C GLU A 20 11.82 3.69 6.32
N THR A 21 10.78 4.51 6.12
CA THR A 21 10.60 5.76 6.86
C THR A 21 9.54 5.71 7.95
N VAL A 22 8.61 4.78 7.86
CA VAL A 22 7.46 4.65 8.77
C VAL A 22 7.30 3.23 9.30
N ASN A 23 7.07 2.25 8.41
CA ASN A 23 6.63 0.92 8.83
C ASN A 23 7.69 0.18 9.63
N TYR A 24 8.90 0.06 9.10
CA TYR A 24 10.00 -0.58 9.81
C TYR A 24 10.45 0.19 11.07
N PRO A 25 10.68 1.52 11.05
CA PRO A 25 11.02 2.26 12.27
C PRO A 25 9.96 2.16 13.35
N SER A 26 8.67 2.30 13.02
CA SER A 26 7.59 2.18 14.01
C SER A 26 7.49 0.78 14.61
N PHE A 27 7.76 -0.25 13.80
CA PHE A 27 7.80 -1.63 14.27
C PHE A 27 8.95 -1.86 15.26
N LEU A 28 10.11 -1.26 15.03
CA LEU A 28 11.22 -1.30 15.99
C LEU A 28 10.87 -0.61 17.32
N GLU A 29 10.16 0.53 17.28
CA GLU A 29 9.68 1.18 18.52
C GLU A 29 8.68 0.29 19.27
N ALA A 30 7.77 -0.39 18.56
CA ALA A 30 6.86 -1.34 19.16
C ALA A 30 7.60 -2.53 19.79
N LEU A 31 8.63 -3.06 19.13
CA LEU A 31 9.44 -4.16 19.69
C LEU A 31 10.16 -3.77 20.99
N LYS A 32 10.63 -2.51 21.12
CA LYS A 32 11.25 -2.06 22.38
C LYS A 32 10.31 -2.21 23.58
N VAL A 33 9.01 -2.03 23.35
CA VAL A 33 7.97 -2.11 24.38
C VAL A 33 7.48 -3.55 24.57
N LEU A 34 7.14 -4.24 23.47
CA LEU A 34 6.48 -5.54 23.50
C LEU A 34 7.45 -6.71 23.65
N ARG A 35 8.68 -6.57 23.18
CA ARG A 35 9.74 -7.60 23.20
C ARG A 35 11.09 -6.97 23.50
N PRO A 36 11.32 -6.46 24.73
CA PRO A 36 12.59 -5.82 25.07
C PRO A 36 13.81 -6.69 24.75
N GLY A 37 14.80 -6.12 24.05
CA GLY A 37 16.02 -6.81 23.64
C GLY A 37 15.90 -7.61 22.33
N ARG A 38 14.72 -7.75 21.74
CA ARG A 38 14.55 -8.35 20.42
C ARG A 38 14.72 -7.29 19.34
N THR A 39 15.44 -7.63 18.29
CA THR A 39 15.62 -6.82 17.09
C THR A 39 15.31 -7.65 15.85
N ILE A 40 15.02 -6.98 14.75
CA ILE A 40 14.85 -7.56 13.42
C ILE A 40 15.56 -6.64 12.45
N THR A 41 16.28 -7.18 11.46
CA THR A 41 16.86 -6.36 10.39
C THR A 41 15.77 -5.89 9.42
N ARG A 42 16.05 -4.82 8.65
CA ARG A 42 15.11 -4.35 7.62
C ARG A 42 14.86 -5.42 6.57
N GLU A 43 15.89 -6.14 6.14
CA GLU A 43 15.78 -7.24 5.17
C GLU A 43 14.89 -8.38 5.67
N GLU A 44 14.99 -8.76 6.95
CA GLU A 44 14.10 -9.75 7.56
C GLU A 44 12.66 -9.22 7.63
N PHE A 45 12.47 -7.95 8.03
CA PHE A 45 11.16 -7.32 8.07
C PHE A 45 10.50 -7.32 6.68
N THR A 46 11.20 -6.80 5.66
CA THR A 46 10.72 -6.78 4.27
C THR A 46 10.36 -8.18 3.76
N ARG A 47 11.25 -9.15 4.00
CA ARG A 47 11.02 -10.54 3.57
C ARG A 47 9.76 -11.12 4.19
N TRP A 48 9.56 -10.93 5.48
CA TRP A 48 8.38 -11.42 6.18
C TRP A 48 7.10 -10.69 5.73
N CYS A 49 7.16 -9.38 5.52
CA CYS A 49 6.03 -8.61 5.00
C CYS A 49 5.64 -9.07 3.59
N PHE A 50 6.62 -9.41 2.75
CA PHE A 50 6.38 -9.92 1.40
C PHE A 50 5.74 -11.32 1.43
N SER A 51 6.30 -12.24 2.20
CA SER A 51 5.79 -13.60 2.35
C SER A 51 6.30 -14.22 3.67
N PRO A 52 5.40 -14.73 4.52
CA PRO A 52 3.96 -14.98 4.34
C PRO A 52 3.06 -13.77 4.60
N GLY A 53 3.57 -12.63 5.06
CA GLY A 53 2.84 -11.40 5.31
C GLY A 53 3.02 -10.85 6.71
N PHE A 54 2.64 -9.57 6.92
CA PHE A 54 2.84 -8.84 8.18
C PHE A 54 2.18 -9.52 9.38
N SER A 55 1.01 -10.12 9.20
CA SER A 55 0.33 -10.86 10.28
C SER A 55 1.19 -12.01 10.80
N ALA A 56 1.77 -12.81 9.89
CA ALA A 56 2.66 -13.91 10.26
C ALA A 56 4.01 -13.41 10.83
N LEU A 57 4.51 -12.25 10.38
CA LEU A 57 5.65 -11.61 11.05
C LEU A 57 5.34 -11.36 12.52
N CYS A 58 4.18 -10.81 12.83
CA CYS A 58 3.77 -10.49 14.19
C CYS A 58 3.54 -11.76 15.02
N SER A 59 2.68 -12.68 14.55
CA SER A 59 2.27 -13.87 15.32
C SER A 59 3.35 -14.95 15.36
N ASP A 60 3.89 -15.34 14.19
CA ASP A 60 4.68 -16.56 14.07
C ASP A 60 6.17 -16.30 14.30
N TYR A 61 6.69 -15.17 13.79
CA TYR A 61 8.12 -14.86 13.92
C TYR A 61 8.45 -14.10 15.21
N ILE A 62 7.66 -13.07 15.54
CA ILE A 62 7.87 -12.26 16.74
C ILE A 62 7.19 -12.90 17.96
N GLY A 63 6.08 -13.61 17.75
CA GLY A 63 5.30 -14.25 18.80
C GLY A 63 4.44 -13.25 19.59
N LEU A 64 3.87 -12.25 18.91
CA LEU A 64 2.91 -11.33 19.51
C LEU A 64 1.56 -12.02 19.69
N MET A 65 0.96 -11.79 20.84
CA MET A 65 -0.43 -12.17 21.10
C MET A 65 -1.39 -11.20 20.40
N PRO A 66 -2.66 -11.58 20.14
CA PRO A 66 -3.63 -10.70 19.47
C PRO A 66 -3.72 -9.31 20.08
N GLU A 67 -3.77 -9.19 21.41
CA GLU A 67 -3.86 -7.92 22.13
C GLU A 67 -2.59 -7.06 21.97
N GLU A 68 -1.42 -7.71 21.80
CA GLU A 68 -0.15 -7.02 21.53
C GLU A 68 -0.06 -6.53 20.09
N ILE A 69 -0.72 -7.20 19.15
CA ILE A 69 -0.84 -6.75 17.77
C ILE A 69 -1.68 -5.47 17.71
N ASP A 70 -2.75 -5.38 18.51
CA ASP A 70 -3.55 -4.15 18.64
C ASP A 70 -2.70 -2.99 19.19
N VAL A 71 -1.89 -3.24 20.21
CA VAL A 71 -0.95 -2.25 20.75
C VAL A 71 0.07 -1.81 19.68
N GLN A 72 0.62 -2.75 18.93
CA GLN A 72 1.55 -2.44 17.83
C GLN A 72 0.88 -1.58 16.76
N TYR A 73 -0.37 -1.86 16.41
CA TYR A 73 -1.14 -1.09 15.45
C TYR A 73 -1.40 0.35 15.94
N ASP A 74 -1.77 0.53 17.20
CA ASP A 74 -1.96 1.86 17.79
C ASP A 74 -0.65 2.67 17.84
N MET A 75 0.47 2.02 18.12
CA MET A 75 1.80 2.64 18.06
C MET A 75 2.14 3.06 16.63
N TRP A 76 1.87 2.22 15.64
CA TRP A 76 2.04 2.55 14.22
C TRP A 76 1.16 3.74 13.83
N ARG A 77 -0.11 3.75 14.20
CA ARG A 77 -1.02 4.89 13.92
C ARG A 77 -0.49 6.19 14.50
N SER A 78 0.00 6.17 15.72
CA SER A 78 0.60 7.34 16.37
C SER A 78 1.88 7.79 15.66
N TYR A 79 2.69 6.84 15.20
CA TYR A 79 3.94 7.12 14.50
C TYR A 79 3.68 7.75 13.12
N VAL A 80 2.82 7.15 12.30
CA VAL A 80 2.51 7.63 10.95
C VAL A 80 1.82 9.00 10.94
N ALA A 81 1.13 9.36 12.03
CA ALA A 81 0.51 10.68 12.16
C ALA A 81 1.55 11.82 12.18
N THR A 82 2.76 11.54 12.64
CA THR A 82 3.86 12.53 12.78
C THR A 82 5.04 12.30 11.83
N HIS A 83 5.12 11.14 11.18
CA HIS A 83 6.19 10.76 10.26
C HIS A 83 5.59 10.52 8.87
N ILE A 84 5.59 11.56 8.06
CA ILE A 84 5.02 11.51 6.71
C ILE A 84 6.04 10.90 5.76
N PRO A 85 5.72 9.77 5.09
CA PRO A 85 6.66 9.14 4.16
C PRO A 85 6.86 10.01 2.91
N PRO A 86 8.09 10.16 2.42
CA PRO A 86 8.35 10.90 1.18
C PRO A 86 7.85 10.10 -0.04
N PRO A 87 7.45 10.78 -1.12
CA PRO A 87 7.05 10.11 -2.35
C PRO A 87 8.27 9.54 -3.08
N TYR A 88 8.04 8.58 -3.97
CA TYR A 88 9.06 8.17 -4.94
C TYR A 88 9.32 9.29 -5.97
N ASP A 89 10.59 9.43 -6.35
CA ASP A 89 11.01 10.42 -7.32
C ASP A 89 10.36 10.19 -8.69
N GLY A 90 9.98 11.27 -9.37
CA GLY A 90 9.38 11.22 -10.70
C GLY A 90 7.87 10.97 -10.73
N LEU A 91 7.22 10.58 -9.63
CA LEU A 91 5.77 10.33 -9.63
C LEU A 91 4.94 11.61 -9.82
N ARG A 92 5.35 12.73 -9.21
CA ARG A 92 4.59 14.00 -9.33
C ARG A 92 4.31 14.40 -10.78
N PRO A 93 5.29 14.52 -11.67
CA PRO A 93 5.03 14.88 -13.06
C PRO A 93 4.19 13.82 -13.79
N ILE A 94 4.35 12.55 -13.48
CA ILE A 94 3.57 11.47 -14.10
C ILE A 94 2.10 11.59 -13.71
N LEU A 95 1.78 11.69 -12.43
CA LEU A 95 0.40 11.77 -11.94
C LEU A 95 -0.27 13.08 -12.35
N THR A 96 0.49 14.19 -12.35
CA THR A 96 -0.02 15.49 -12.84
C THR A 96 -0.41 15.40 -14.32
N ARG A 97 0.47 14.88 -15.17
CA ARG A 97 0.19 14.67 -16.57
C ARG A 97 -0.97 13.73 -16.81
N TRP A 98 -1.00 12.61 -16.05
CA TRP A 98 -2.08 11.62 -16.12
C TRP A 98 -3.46 12.26 -15.90
N LYS A 99 -3.59 13.07 -14.85
CA LYS A 99 -4.84 13.79 -14.55
C LYS A 99 -5.16 14.87 -15.60
N GLN A 100 -4.15 15.58 -16.09
CA GLN A 100 -4.34 16.59 -17.14
C GLN A 100 -4.84 15.97 -18.46
N GLU A 101 -4.43 14.76 -18.78
CA GLU A 101 -4.91 14.01 -19.96
C GLU A 101 -6.25 13.31 -19.72
N GLY A 102 -6.91 13.52 -18.57
CA GLY A 102 -8.23 12.97 -18.23
C GLY A 102 -8.21 11.53 -17.71
N GLY A 103 -7.05 11.02 -17.30
CA GLY A 103 -6.92 9.71 -16.70
C GLY A 103 -7.55 9.63 -15.30
N LEU A 104 -8.20 8.51 -15.02
CA LEU A 104 -8.70 8.17 -13.67
C LEU A 104 -7.55 7.66 -12.80
N LEU A 105 -7.55 8.09 -11.54
CA LEU A 105 -6.56 7.69 -10.55
C LEU A 105 -7.27 7.10 -9.33
N CYS A 106 -7.16 5.80 -9.15
CA CYS A 106 -7.73 5.09 -8.01
C CYS A 106 -6.61 4.54 -7.13
N VAL A 107 -6.91 4.32 -5.86
CA VAL A 107 -5.99 3.69 -4.90
C VAL A 107 -6.66 2.46 -4.31
N SER A 108 -5.90 1.36 -4.23
CA SER A 108 -6.29 0.16 -3.47
C SER A 108 -5.13 -0.23 -2.56
N SER A 109 -5.26 0.03 -1.25
CA SER A 109 -4.17 -0.13 -0.29
C SER A 109 -4.66 -0.70 1.05
N HIS A 110 -3.73 -1.26 1.81
CA HIS A 110 -3.96 -1.61 3.22
C HIS A 110 -3.71 -0.43 4.18
N SER A 111 -3.39 0.73 3.66
CA SER A 111 -3.24 1.96 4.45
C SER A 111 -4.58 2.59 4.81
N ALA A 112 -4.59 3.45 5.82
CA ALA A 112 -5.77 4.19 6.22
C ALA A 112 -6.05 5.36 5.23
N ARG A 113 -7.32 5.62 4.97
CA ARG A 113 -7.78 6.66 4.02
C ARG A 113 -7.19 8.04 4.30
N GLU A 114 -7.14 8.42 5.56
CA GLU A 114 -6.59 9.73 5.97
C GLU A 114 -5.12 9.89 5.62
N ASN A 115 -4.31 8.82 5.74
CA ASN A 115 -2.90 8.85 5.35
C ASN A 115 -2.76 8.99 3.84
N ILE A 116 -3.51 8.20 3.07
CA ILE A 116 -3.52 8.26 1.60
C ILE A 116 -3.87 9.68 1.13
N LEU A 117 -4.98 10.25 1.63
CA LEU A 117 -5.42 11.59 1.24
C LEU A 117 -4.41 12.67 1.64
N ARG A 118 -3.85 12.60 2.86
CA ARG A 118 -2.81 13.51 3.33
C ARG A 118 -1.62 13.51 2.38
N ASP A 119 -1.11 12.33 2.04
CA ASP A 119 0.11 12.17 1.26
C ASP A 119 -0.10 12.59 -0.20
N TYR A 120 -1.24 12.26 -0.80
CA TYR A 120 -1.58 12.70 -2.15
C TYR A 120 -1.75 14.22 -2.25
N ARG A 121 -2.41 14.85 -1.26
CA ARG A 121 -2.54 16.31 -1.20
C ARG A 121 -1.19 17.01 -1.02
N LEU A 122 -0.39 16.52 -0.07
CA LEU A 122 0.90 17.11 0.27
C LEU A 122 1.91 16.96 -0.86
N HIS A 123 2.07 15.74 -1.38
CA HIS A 123 3.14 15.43 -2.32
C HIS A 123 2.79 15.77 -3.77
N PHE A 124 1.53 15.65 -4.15
CA PHE A 124 1.13 15.79 -5.56
C PHE A 124 0.18 16.97 -5.82
N GLY A 125 -0.51 17.49 -4.79
CA GLY A 125 -1.51 18.54 -4.92
C GLY A 125 -2.79 18.05 -5.60
N LEU A 126 -3.10 16.77 -5.51
CA LEU A 126 -4.27 16.13 -6.11
C LEU A 126 -4.87 15.08 -5.16
N GLU A 127 -6.05 14.60 -5.49
CA GLU A 127 -6.72 13.52 -4.79
C GLU A 127 -7.07 12.39 -5.77
N PRO A 128 -7.01 11.12 -5.31
CA PRO A 128 -7.53 10.01 -6.09
C PRO A 128 -9.04 10.14 -6.34
N ASP A 129 -9.51 9.65 -7.48
CA ASP A 129 -10.93 9.62 -7.82
C ASP A 129 -11.71 8.60 -6.97
N GLN A 130 -11.03 7.50 -6.57
CA GLN A 130 -11.55 6.51 -5.61
C GLN A 130 -10.42 5.96 -4.75
N ILE A 131 -10.75 5.61 -3.50
CA ILE A 131 -9.85 4.99 -2.54
C ILE A 131 -10.53 3.78 -1.93
N PHE A 132 -9.88 2.64 -2.03
CA PHE A 132 -10.21 1.36 -1.40
C PHE A 132 -9.14 1.09 -0.35
N ASP A 133 -9.47 1.33 0.90
CA ASP A 133 -8.55 1.40 2.04
C ASP A 133 -8.76 0.27 3.05
N TRP A 134 -8.10 0.36 4.19
CA TRP A 134 -8.19 -0.62 5.28
C TRP A 134 -9.63 -0.88 5.76
N ASP A 135 -10.50 0.14 5.74
CA ASP A 135 -11.86 0.05 6.30
C ASP A 135 -12.83 -0.76 5.44
N LEU A 136 -12.41 -1.24 4.26
CA LEU A 136 -13.22 -2.17 3.45
C LEU A 136 -13.57 -3.48 4.16
N GLY A 137 -12.81 -3.85 5.18
CA GLY A 137 -12.92 -5.14 5.82
C GLY A 137 -12.16 -6.25 5.08
N GLU A 138 -11.82 -7.31 5.80
CA GLU A 138 -10.91 -8.36 5.35
C GLU A 138 -11.37 -9.03 4.04
N ASP A 139 -12.66 -9.30 3.90
CA ASP A 139 -13.23 -9.99 2.73
C ASP A 139 -13.13 -9.19 1.42
N ARG A 140 -12.92 -7.86 1.50
CA ARG A 140 -12.91 -6.96 0.34
C ARG A 140 -11.57 -6.32 0.05
N ARG A 141 -10.63 -6.42 1.00
CA ARG A 141 -9.25 -5.92 0.79
C ARG A 141 -8.47 -6.84 -0.14
N LYS A 142 -7.37 -6.35 -0.71
CA LYS A 142 -6.41 -7.18 -1.46
C LYS A 142 -6.07 -8.45 -0.66
N PRO A 143 -6.07 -9.65 -1.25
CA PRO A 143 -6.12 -9.96 -2.69
C PRO A 143 -7.54 -10.10 -3.28
N SER A 144 -8.62 -9.74 -2.55
CA SER A 144 -9.98 -9.81 -3.08
C SER A 144 -10.11 -8.96 -4.34
N PRO A 145 -10.79 -9.45 -5.40
CA PRO A 145 -10.99 -8.71 -6.66
C PRO A 145 -11.95 -7.51 -6.52
N TYR A 146 -12.54 -7.31 -5.36
CA TYR A 146 -13.62 -6.36 -5.11
C TYR A 146 -13.29 -4.94 -5.60
N ALA A 147 -12.12 -4.40 -5.24
CA ALA A 147 -11.76 -3.02 -5.57
C ALA A 147 -11.70 -2.80 -7.09
N LEU A 148 -11.08 -3.69 -7.84
CA LEU A 148 -10.98 -3.59 -9.31
C LEU A 148 -12.35 -3.79 -9.97
N GLN A 149 -13.16 -4.75 -9.50
CA GLN A 149 -14.51 -4.95 -9.99
C GLN A 149 -15.40 -3.72 -9.80
N GLU A 150 -15.28 -3.08 -8.63
CA GLU A 150 -16.05 -1.89 -8.30
C GLU A 150 -15.58 -0.67 -9.13
N ILE A 151 -14.28 -0.50 -9.37
CA ILE A 151 -13.74 0.53 -10.28
C ILE A 151 -14.30 0.33 -11.70
N MET A 152 -14.24 -0.89 -12.23
CA MET A 152 -14.78 -1.21 -13.55
C MET A 152 -16.26 -0.90 -13.65
N ARG A 153 -17.03 -1.27 -12.62
CA ARG A 153 -18.47 -0.99 -12.55
C ARG A 153 -18.77 0.52 -12.47
N LEU A 154 -18.06 1.27 -11.63
CA LEU A 154 -18.31 2.71 -11.39
C LEU A 154 -18.02 3.57 -12.63
N TYR A 155 -16.98 3.21 -13.39
CA TYR A 155 -16.49 4.03 -14.50
C TYR A 155 -16.73 3.40 -15.87
N ASP A 156 -17.51 2.31 -15.94
CA ASP A 156 -17.80 1.57 -17.17
C ASP A 156 -16.51 1.25 -17.95
N LEU A 157 -15.59 0.50 -17.27
CA LEU A 157 -14.29 0.13 -17.80
C LEU A 157 -14.17 -1.38 -17.98
N ARG A 158 -13.43 -1.76 -19.03
CA ARG A 158 -12.99 -3.14 -19.24
C ARG A 158 -11.66 -3.38 -18.53
N PRO A 159 -11.31 -4.65 -18.22
CA PRO A 159 -10.03 -4.98 -17.56
C PRO A 159 -8.79 -4.41 -18.27
N ASP A 160 -8.79 -4.43 -19.61
CA ASP A 160 -7.68 -3.95 -20.45
C ASP A 160 -7.53 -2.41 -20.47
N GLU A 161 -8.48 -1.68 -19.90
CA GLU A 161 -8.43 -0.22 -19.74
C GLU A 161 -7.84 0.22 -18.40
N LEU A 162 -7.57 -0.71 -17.49
CA LEU A 162 -6.92 -0.46 -16.20
C LEU A 162 -5.45 -0.90 -16.22
N LEU A 163 -4.64 -0.26 -15.39
CA LEU A 163 -3.32 -0.75 -15.00
C LEU A 163 -3.25 -0.75 -13.47
N MET A 164 -3.06 -1.93 -12.86
CA MET A 164 -2.74 -2.04 -11.43
C MET A 164 -1.24 -1.97 -11.23
N VAL A 165 -0.81 -1.16 -10.26
CA VAL A 165 0.60 -1.04 -9.85
C VAL A 165 0.69 -1.30 -8.35
N ASP A 166 1.51 -2.27 -7.95
CA ASP A 166 1.66 -2.69 -6.55
C ASP A 166 3.03 -3.34 -6.37
N ASP A 167 3.64 -3.26 -5.20
CA ASP A 167 4.92 -3.88 -4.90
C ASP A 167 4.77 -5.30 -4.34
N LEU A 168 3.57 -5.69 -3.88
CA LEU A 168 3.32 -6.95 -3.20
C LEU A 168 2.41 -7.90 -3.97
N LYS A 169 2.56 -9.19 -3.64
CA LYS A 169 1.77 -10.29 -4.20
C LYS A 169 0.24 -10.11 -4.11
N PRO A 170 -0.36 -9.59 -3.01
CA PRO A 170 -1.82 -9.39 -2.95
C PRO A 170 -2.37 -8.50 -4.06
N GLY A 171 -1.65 -7.46 -4.50
CA GLY A 171 -2.05 -6.63 -5.64
C GLY A 171 -1.98 -7.38 -6.97
N TYR A 172 -0.93 -8.19 -7.16
CA TYR A 172 -0.82 -9.06 -8.33
C TYR A 172 -1.99 -10.08 -8.39
N ASP A 173 -2.26 -10.76 -7.28
CA ASP A 173 -3.35 -11.77 -7.22
C ASP A 173 -4.71 -11.14 -7.52
N MET A 174 -4.98 -9.93 -6.99
CA MET A 174 -6.18 -9.16 -7.28
C MET A 174 -6.30 -8.80 -8.77
N ALA A 175 -5.22 -8.28 -9.36
CA ALA A 175 -5.19 -7.92 -10.79
C ALA A 175 -5.40 -9.14 -11.68
N HIS A 176 -4.69 -10.25 -11.38
CA HIS A 176 -4.78 -11.50 -12.12
C HIS A 176 -6.19 -12.09 -12.08
N ALA A 177 -6.85 -12.07 -10.92
CA ALA A 177 -8.23 -12.56 -10.76
C ALA A 177 -9.25 -11.76 -11.59
N CYS A 178 -8.94 -10.49 -11.92
CA CYS A 178 -9.79 -9.61 -12.74
C CYS A 178 -9.37 -9.55 -14.22
N GLY A 179 -8.26 -10.17 -14.61
CA GLY A 179 -7.68 -10.02 -15.95
C GLY A 179 -7.16 -8.61 -16.24
N VAL A 180 -6.81 -7.85 -15.19
CA VAL A 180 -6.29 -6.49 -15.28
C VAL A 180 -4.77 -6.54 -15.47
N PRO A 181 -4.19 -5.78 -16.43
CA PRO A 181 -2.75 -5.60 -16.54
C PRO A 181 -2.11 -5.16 -15.22
N PHE A 182 -0.96 -5.75 -14.91
CA PHE A 182 -0.21 -5.50 -13.68
C PHE A 182 1.21 -5.03 -13.96
N ALA A 183 1.67 -4.04 -13.19
CA ALA A 183 3.06 -3.62 -13.14
C ALA A 183 3.58 -3.72 -11.70
N CYS A 184 4.69 -4.45 -11.52
CA CYS A 184 5.35 -4.54 -10.22
C CYS A 184 6.12 -3.25 -9.93
N ALA A 185 5.81 -2.62 -8.80
CA ALA A 185 6.57 -1.48 -8.28
C ALA A 185 7.80 -1.99 -7.50
N GLY A 186 8.76 -2.60 -8.18
CA GLY A 186 9.99 -3.14 -7.55
C GLY A 186 10.94 -2.06 -7.01
N LEU A 187 10.40 -1.01 -6.39
CA LEU A 187 11.16 0.17 -5.96
C LEU A 187 11.74 0.00 -4.54
N SER A 188 11.04 -0.73 -3.67
CA SER A 188 11.47 -1.02 -2.30
C SER A 188 12.14 -2.40 -2.17
N LEU A 189 11.85 -3.32 -3.07
CA LEU A 189 12.45 -4.66 -3.10
C LEU A 189 13.90 -4.56 -3.53
N ILE A 190 14.79 -4.28 -2.59
CA ILE A 190 16.23 -4.41 -2.77
C ILE A 190 16.53 -5.90 -2.91
N HIS A 191 16.58 -6.39 -4.15
CA HIS A 191 17.16 -7.67 -4.54
C HIS A 191 16.91 -8.83 -3.54
N ILE A 192 15.68 -9.35 -3.55
CA ILE A 192 15.44 -10.69 -2.98
C ILE A 192 15.75 -11.74 -4.04
#